data_c2fe0e187ef6f801fd2af7006599adc1
#
_entry.id   c2fe0e187ef6f801fd2af7006599adc1
#
_cell.length_a   1.000
_cell.length_b   1.000
_cell.length_c   1.000
_cell.angle_alpha   90.00
_cell.angle_beta   90.00
_cell.angle_gamma   90.00
#
_symmetry.space_group_name_H-M   'P 1'
#
loop_
_entity.id
_entity.type
_entity.pdbx_description
1 polymer ?
#
loop_
_entity_poly.entity_id
_entity_poly.type
_entity_poly.pdbx_seq_one_letter_code
_entity_poly.pdbx_strand_id
1 'polypeptide(L)'
;MLHCFDPIRDMTFWAILARLTLAVVCGGLIGAEREVKRRPAGFRTHILICLGSAITTLTSQYLLLSLHLFTDVARLGAQVISGIGFVGAGTIIVTRDKRVKGLTTAAGLWAAAIIGLVCGAGYVECAIFATAVVLLVEVVLVRLETRLTSKSTDLTLYIEYAHAVCMESVLALLRERSIRIDNLEISRISDSDAPDAPHHYCALIPIHSRT
;
A
#
# COMPACT_ATOMS: atom_id res chain seq x y z
N MET A 1 18.58 -20.24 16.56
CA MET A 1 17.48 -20.89 15.83
C MET A 1 16.76 -21.82 16.79
N LEU A 2 15.44 -21.77 16.81
CA LEU A 2 14.64 -22.62 17.68
C LEU A 2 14.55 -24.04 17.08
N HIS A 3 15.01 -25.05 17.82
CA HIS A 3 15.02 -26.44 17.36
C HIS A 3 13.64 -27.04 17.09
N CYS A 4 12.58 -26.45 17.62
CA CYS A 4 11.19 -26.90 17.39
C CYS A 4 10.75 -26.77 15.90
N PHE A 5 11.44 -25.96 15.09
CA PHE A 5 11.13 -25.76 13.68
C PHE A 5 12.04 -26.54 12.72
N ASP A 6 12.98 -27.36 13.23
CA ASP A 6 13.88 -28.15 12.39
C ASP A 6 13.12 -29.04 11.39
N PRO A 7 11.99 -29.71 11.75
CA PRO A 7 11.24 -30.52 10.78
C PRO A 7 10.67 -29.72 9.61
N ILE A 8 10.45 -28.41 9.77
CA ILE A 8 9.92 -27.54 8.71
C ILE A 8 11.03 -27.10 7.75
N ARG A 9 12.30 -27.23 8.14
CA ARG A 9 13.46 -26.85 7.32
C ARG A 9 13.85 -27.93 6.29
N ASP A 10 13.35 -29.14 6.44
CA ASP A 10 13.58 -30.24 5.50
C ASP A 10 12.82 -30.03 4.20
N MET A 11 13.21 -30.80 3.14
CA MET A 11 12.51 -30.81 1.85
C MET A 11 11.47 -31.95 1.77
N THR A 12 10.79 -32.24 2.90
CA THR A 12 9.70 -33.20 2.94
C THR A 12 8.38 -32.56 2.47
N PHE A 13 7.47 -33.36 1.96
CA PHE A 13 6.15 -32.86 1.52
C PHE A 13 5.42 -32.05 2.60
N TRP A 14 5.44 -32.53 3.84
CA TRP A 14 4.81 -31.84 4.97
C TRP A 14 5.49 -30.54 5.34
N ALA A 15 6.81 -30.49 5.24
CA ALA A 15 7.59 -29.26 5.46
C ALA A 15 7.28 -28.21 4.38
N ILE A 16 7.21 -28.61 3.11
CA ILE A 16 6.82 -27.70 2.02
C ILE A 16 5.40 -27.18 2.25
N LEU A 17 4.44 -28.03 2.59
CA LEU A 17 3.06 -27.63 2.87
C LEU A 17 3.00 -26.64 4.04
N ALA A 18 3.75 -26.90 5.12
CA ALA A 18 3.83 -25.99 6.27
C ALA A 18 4.40 -24.60 5.89
N ARG A 19 5.45 -24.54 5.09
CA ARG A 19 6.05 -23.27 4.61
C ARG A 19 5.09 -22.48 3.72
N LEU A 20 4.40 -23.14 2.81
CA LEU A 20 3.41 -22.50 1.95
C LEU A 20 2.21 -21.99 2.76
N THR A 21 1.75 -22.79 3.74
CA THR A 21 0.69 -22.36 4.66
C THR A 21 1.13 -21.17 5.48
N LEU A 22 2.37 -21.16 5.98
CA LEU A 22 2.94 -20.02 6.70
C LEU A 22 2.96 -18.76 5.82
N ALA A 23 3.37 -18.89 4.55
CA ALA A 23 3.36 -17.78 3.60
C ALA A 23 1.95 -17.22 3.37
N VAL A 24 0.94 -18.09 3.25
CA VAL A 24 -0.48 -17.67 3.14
C VAL A 24 -0.93 -16.95 4.40
N VAL A 25 -0.59 -17.45 5.58
CA VAL A 25 -0.95 -16.82 6.86
C VAL A 25 -0.29 -15.46 7.02
N CYS A 26 1.02 -15.37 6.79
CA CYS A 26 1.76 -14.10 6.90
C CYS A 26 1.23 -13.05 5.91
N GLY A 27 1.09 -13.42 4.62
CA GLY A 27 0.54 -12.54 3.60
C GLY A 27 -0.91 -12.17 3.89
N GLY A 28 -1.70 -13.13 4.41
CA GLY A 28 -3.09 -12.93 4.81
C GLY A 28 -3.24 -11.93 5.96
N LEU A 29 -2.41 -12.04 6.99
CA LEU A 29 -2.45 -11.11 8.14
C LEU A 29 -2.15 -9.67 7.70
N ILE A 30 -1.10 -9.47 6.90
CA ILE A 30 -0.77 -8.13 6.36
C ILE A 30 -1.89 -7.64 5.45
N GLY A 31 -2.34 -8.48 4.51
CA GLY A 31 -3.38 -8.12 3.56
C GLY A 31 -4.75 -7.83 4.20
N ALA A 32 -5.10 -8.53 5.29
CA ALA A 32 -6.33 -8.29 6.03
C ALA A 32 -6.35 -6.89 6.67
N GLU A 33 -5.23 -6.46 7.25
CA GLU A 33 -5.08 -5.11 7.78
C GLU A 33 -5.27 -4.06 6.68
N ARG A 34 -4.67 -4.29 5.51
CA ARG A 34 -4.79 -3.41 4.34
C ARG A 34 -6.21 -3.34 3.80
N GLU A 35 -6.90 -4.47 3.73
CA GLU A 35 -8.31 -4.56 3.29
C GLU A 35 -9.23 -3.78 4.22
N VAL A 36 -9.10 -3.98 5.55
CA VAL A 36 -9.90 -3.25 6.55
C VAL A 36 -9.72 -1.74 6.41
N LYS A 37 -8.51 -1.28 6.08
CA LYS A 37 -8.22 0.15 5.86
C LYS A 37 -8.51 0.63 4.44
N ARG A 38 -9.13 -0.19 3.58
CA ARG A 38 -9.47 0.14 2.19
C ARG A 38 -8.28 0.66 1.38
N ARG A 39 -7.11 0.04 1.54
CA ARG A 39 -5.91 0.39 0.78
C ARG A 39 -5.91 -0.33 -0.58
N PRO A 40 -5.21 0.20 -1.61
CA PRO A 40 -5.27 -0.33 -2.99
C PRO A 40 -4.91 -1.80 -3.12
N ALA A 41 -3.92 -2.31 -2.40
CA ALA A 41 -3.57 -3.73 -2.37
C ALA A 41 -4.08 -4.36 -1.08
N GLY A 42 -5.04 -5.30 -1.18
CA GLY A 42 -5.72 -5.93 -0.07
C GLY A 42 -5.29 -7.38 0.18
N PHE A 43 -6.20 -8.16 0.78
CA PHE A 43 -6.00 -9.51 1.27
C PHE A 43 -5.42 -10.48 0.22
N ARG A 44 -6.08 -10.60 -0.93
CA ARG A 44 -5.66 -11.53 -1.99
C ARG A 44 -4.30 -11.20 -2.57
N THR A 45 -4.02 -9.93 -2.76
CA THR A 45 -2.76 -9.46 -3.36
C THR A 45 -1.57 -9.84 -2.51
N HIS A 46 -1.64 -9.60 -1.19
CA HIS A 46 -0.55 -9.92 -0.26
C HIS A 46 -0.33 -11.43 -0.13
N ILE A 47 -1.42 -12.23 -0.08
CA ILE A 47 -1.31 -13.70 -0.08
C ILE A 47 -0.59 -14.19 -1.33
N LEU A 48 -1.02 -13.75 -2.51
CA LEU A 48 -0.44 -14.21 -3.78
C LEU A 48 1.03 -13.83 -3.92
N ILE A 49 1.42 -12.64 -3.50
CA ILE A 49 2.82 -12.19 -3.52
C ILE A 49 3.67 -13.01 -2.56
N CYS A 50 3.20 -13.19 -1.32
CA CYS A 50 3.92 -13.95 -0.31
C CYS A 50 4.07 -15.42 -0.72
N LEU A 51 2.99 -16.03 -1.22
CA LEU A 51 2.98 -17.41 -1.69
C LEU A 51 3.89 -17.61 -2.92
N GLY A 52 3.80 -16.74 -3.93
CA GLY A 52 4.63 -16.81 -5.13
C GLY A 52 6.14 -16.68 -4.79
N SER A 53 6.46 -15.78 -3.86
CA SER A 53 7.83 -15.63 -3.36
C SER A 53 8.31 -16.89 -2.63
N ALA A 54 7.47 -17.50 -1.80
CA ALA A 54 7.80 -18.75 -1.10
C ALA A 54 8.05 -19.91 -2.08
N ILE A 55 7.20 -20.06 -3.10
CA ILE A 55 7.37 -21.07 -4.17
C ILE A 55 8.69 -20.84 -4.89
N THR A 56 9.07 -19.60 -5.16
CA THR A 56 10.34 -19.27 -5.84
C THR A 56 11.55 -19.75 -5.04
N THR A 57 11.57 -19.54 -3.72
CA THR A 57 12.64 -20.03 -2.85
C THR A 57 12.66 -21.55 -2.76
N LEU A 58 11.49 -22.18 -2.61
CA LEU A 58 11.36 -23.64 -2.60
C LEU A 58 11.89 -24.25 -3.91
N THR A 59 11.59 -23.62 -5.05
CA THR A 59 12.11 -24.06 -6.37
C THR A 59 13.63 -23.98 -6.41
N SER A 60 14.24 -22.88 -5.93
CA SER A 60 15.70 -22.76 -5.85
C SER A 60 16.33 -23.86 -4.99
N GLN A 61 15.74 -24.14 -3.83
CA GLN A 61 16.21 -25.20 -2.94
C GLN A 61 16.06 -26.58 -3.59
N TYR A 62 14.96 -26.85 -4.27
CA TYR A 62 14.73 -28.11 -4.97
C TYR A 62 15.76 -28.36 -6.06
N LEU A 63 16.08 -27.35 -6.88
CA LEU A 63 17.11 -27.46 -7.94
C LEU A 63 18.48 -27.79 -7.36
N LEU A 64 18.83 -27.17 -6.23
CA LEU A 64 20.14 -27.41 -5.60
C LEU A 64 20.20 -28.75 -4.84
N LEU A 65 19.22 -28.98 -3.94
CA LEU A 65 19.31 -30.08 -2.96
C LEU A 65 18.79 -31.40 -3.52
N SER A 66 17.77 -31.41 -4.39
CA SER A 66 17.17 -32.63 -4.92
C SER A 66 17.74 -33.04 -6.29
N LEU A 67 17.99 -32.06 -7.17
CA LEU A 67 18.55 -32.33 -8.51
C LEU A 67 20.04 -32.12 -8.56
N HIS A 68 20.69 -31.71 -7.47
CA HIS A 68 22.11 -31.45 -7.37
C HIS A 68 22.67 -30.56 -8.49
N LEU A 69 21.87 -29.68 -9.03
CA LEU A 69 22.31 -28.73 -10.03
C LEU A 69 23.08 -27.61 -9.35
N PHE A 70 24.27 -27.33 -9.89
CA PHE A 70 25.07 -26.20 -9.42
C PHE A 70 24.40 -24.90 -9.85
N THR A 71 23.63 -24.30 -8.93
CA THR A 71 22.86 -23.06 -9.17
C THR A 71 23.01 -22.10 -8.00
N ASP A 72 22.97 -20.83 -8.30
CA ASP A 72 22.87 -19.78 -7.27
C ASP A 72 21.47 -19.76 -6.67
N VAL A 73 21.35 -20.24 -5.44
CA VAL A 73 20.07 -20.32 -4.69
C VAL A 73 19.42 -18.95 -4.49
N ALA A 74 20.22 -17.88 -4.40
CA ALA A 74 19.70 -16.52 -4.20
C ALA A 74 19.19 -15.89 -5.50
N ARG A 75 19.55 -16.40 -6.66
CA ARG A 75 19.28 -15.78 -7.96
C ARG A 75 17.79 -15.60 -8.23
N LEU A 76 16.99 -16.63 -8.03
CA LEU A 76 15.54 -16.54 -8.25
C LEU A 76 14.87 -15.59 -7.26
N GLY A 77 15.31 -15.61 -5.99
CA GLY A 77 14.84 -14.65 -4.98
C GLY A 77 15.20 -13.21 -5.30
N ALA A 78 16.40 -12.96 -5.82
CA ALA A 78 16.81 -11.63 -6.27
C ALA A 78 15.92 -11.11 -7.40
N GLN A 79 15.47 -11.97 -8.32
CA GLN A 79 14.52 -11.59 -9.38
C GLN A 79 13.13 -11.29 -8.83
N VAL A 80 12.67 -11.96 -7.78
CA VAL A 80 11.42 -11.60 -7.09
C VAL A 80 11.52 -10.19 -6.51
N ILE A 81 12.60 -9.87 -5.79
CA ILE A 81 12.84 -8.57 -5.18
C ILE A 81 12.86 -7.45 -6.25
N SER A 82 13.50 -7.69 -7.39
CA SER A 82 13.52 -6.77 -8.51
C SER A 82 12.14 -6.65 -9.18
N GLY A 83 11.49 -7.78 -9.46
CA GLY A 83 10.22 -7.86 -10.16
C GLY A 83 9.05 -7.23 -9.41
N ILE A 84 9.02 -7.33 -8.07
CA ILE A 84 7.98 -6.71 -7.26
C ILE A 84 8.00 -5.18 -7.35
N GLY A 85 9.15 -4.58 -7.73
CA GLY A 85 9.25 -3.16 -8.00
C GLY A 85 8.31 -2.69 -9.09
N PHE A 86 8.07 -3.50 -10.14
CA PHE A 86 7.10 -3.21 -11.19
C PHE A 86 5.67 -3.18 -10.65
N VAL A 87 5.29 -4.16 -9.83
CA VAL A 87 3.96 -4.21 -9.19
C VAL A 87 3.80 -3.03 -8.23
N GLY A 88 4.85 -2.73 -7.44
CA GLY A 88 4.87 -1.59 -6.53
C GLY A 88 4.70 -0.26 -7.27
N ALA A 89 5.42 -0.06 -8.37
CA ALA A 89 5.29 1.13 -9.21
C ALA A 89 3.86 1.30 -9.76
N GLY A 90 3.19 0.20 -10.11
CA GLY A 90 1.79 0.20 -10.54
C GLY A 90 0.80 0.69 -9.48
N THR A 91 1.18 0.72 -8.20
CA THR A 91 0.34 1.25 -7.11
C THR A 91 0.59 2.73 -6.81
N ILE A 92 1.65 3.31 -7.36
CA ILE A 92 2.04 4.70 -7.13
C ILE A 92 1.35 5.60 -8.14
N ILE A 93 0.56 6.55 -7.65
CA ILE A 93 -0.21 7.49 -8.46
C ILE A 93 0.14 8.91 -8.06
N VAL A 94 0.43 9.75 -9.05
CA VAL A 94 0.56 11.20 -8.86
C VAL A 94 -0.80 11.82 -9.12
N THR A 95 -1.38 12.46 -8.10
CA THR A 95 -2.66 13.16 -8.23
C THR A 95 -2.48 14.49 -8.94
N ARG A 96 -3.58 15.12 -9.40
CA ARG A 96 -3.57 16.44 -10.05
C ARG A 96 -2.90 17.51 -9.17
N ASP A 97 -3.05 17.41 -7.85
CA ASP A 97 -2.41 18.31 -6.87
C ASP A 97 -0.91 18.00 -6.65
N LYS A 98 -0.27 17.24 -7.55
CA LYS A 98 1.14 16.83 -7.46
C LYS A 98 1.47 16.03 -6.18
N ARG A 99 0.47 15.47 -5.48
CA ARG A 99 0.69 14.58 -4.34
C ARG A 99 0.90 13.15 -4.83
N VAL A 100 1.92 12.50 -4.28
CA VAL A 100 2.22 11.10 -4.57
C VAL A 100 1.47 10.22 -3.56
N LYS A 101 0.63 9.30 -4.06
CA LYS A 101 -0.10 8.31 -3.27
C LYS A 101 0.39 6.90 -3.63
N GLY A 102 0.29 5.94 -2.69
CA GLY A 102 0.62 4.53 -2.95
C GLY A 102 2.01 4.09 -2.48
N LEU A 103 2.89 4.99 -2.04
CA LEU A 103 4.25 4.65 -1.60
C LEU A 103 4.26 3.60 -0.48
N THR A 104 3.43 3.76 0.56
CA THR A 104 3.31 2.79 1.66
C THR A 104 2.78 1.45 1.16
N THR A 105 1.84 1.46 0.20
CA THR A 105 1.33 0.21 -0.41
C THR A 105 2.43 -0.50 -1.17
N ALA A 106 3.22 0.21 -1.98
CA ALA A 106 4.35 -0.35 -2.72
C ALA A 106 5.39 -0.98 -1.76
N ALA A 107 5.74 -0.28 -0.68
CA ALA A 107 6.66 -0.77 0.35
C ALA A 107 6.10 -2.01 1.07
N GLY A 108 4.79 -2.04 1.38
CA GLY A 108 4.12 -3.20 1.98
C GLY A 108 4.14 -4.43 1.08
N LEU A 109 3.91 -4.27 -0.22
CA LEU A 109 4.00 -5.36 -1.20
C LEU A 109 5.44 -5.90 -1.30
N TRP A 110 6.43 -5.01 -1.28
CA TRP A 110 7.84 -5.39 -1.28
C TRP A 110 8.22 -6.17 -0.01
N ALA A 111 7.77 -5.71 1.17
CA ALA A 111 7.98 -6.42 2.43
C ALA A 111 7.30 -7.80 2.45
N ALA A 112 6.07 -7.92 1.94
CA ALA A 112 5.35 -9.18 1.83
C ALA A 112 6.07 -10.19 0.92
N ALA A 113 6.68 -9.73 -0.19
CA ALA A 113 7.47 -10.57 -1.06
C ALA A 113 8.70 -11.14 -0.32
N ILE A 114 9.43 -10.31 0.44
CA ILE A 114 10.59 -10.75 1.22
C ILE A 114 10.18 -11.74 2.30
N ILE A 115 9.06 -11.49 3.02
CA ILE A 115 8.53 -12.43 4.02
C ILE A 115 8.22 -13.77 3.35
N GLY A 116 7.66 -13.76 2.13
CA GLY A 116 7.42 -14.98 1.36
C GLY A 116 8.72 -15.76 1.05
N LEU A 117 9.78 -15.08 0.62
CA LEU A 117 11.09 -15.71 0.40
C LEU A 117 11.61 -16.37 1.69
N VAL A 118 11.46 -15.70 2.83
CA VAL A 118 11.86 -16.20 4.15
C VAL A 118 11.03 -17.41 4.56
N CYS A 119 9.70 -17.39 4.32
CA CYS A 119 8.83 -18.56 4.54
C CYS A 119 9.30 -19.76 3.70
N GLY A 120 9.55 -19.54 2.40
CA GLY A 120 10.05 -20.57 1.49
C GLY A 120 11.41 -21.14 1.90
N ALA A 121 12.28 -20.32 2.50
CA ALA A 121 13.55 -20.75 3.04
C ALA A 121 13.43 -21.64 4.30
N GLY A 122 12.24 -21.71 4.92
CA GLY A 122 12.02 -22.43 6.17
C GLY A 122 12.53 -21.69 7.41
N TYR A 123 12.79 -20.38 7.28
CA TYR A 123 13.22 -19.56 8.42
C TYR A 123 11.99 -18.98 9.15
N VAL A 124 11.26 -19.86 9.81
CA VAL A 124 9.95 -19.63 10.42
C VAL A 124 9.98 -18.47 11.42
N GLU A 125 10.98 -18.45 12.30
CA GLU A 125 11.10 -17.44 13.36
C GLU A 125 11.22 -16.03 12.77
N CYS A 126 12.03 -15.90 11.72
CA CYS A 126 12.21 -14.63 11.03
C CYS A 126 10.93 -14.20 10.30
N ALA A 127 10.24 -15.15 9.65
CA ALA A 127 8.99 -14.85 8.96
C ALA A 127 7.91 -14.31 9.91
N ILE A 128 7.72 -14.96 11.07
CA ILE A 128 6.77 -14.55 12.09
C ILE A 128 7.14 -13.19 12.67
N PHE A 129 8.41 -13.02 13.05
CA PHE A 129 8.90 -11.76 13.62
C PHE A 129 8.77 -10.60 12.61
N ALA A 130 9.20 -10.81 11.36
CA ALA A 130 9.08 -9.79 10.31
C ALA A 130 7.62 -9.41 10.04
N THR A 131 6.70 -10.39 10.00
CA THR A 131 5.27 -10.14 9.85
C THR A 131 4.73 -9.30 11.00
N ALA A 132 5.09 -9.63 12.24
CA ALA A 132 4.68 -8.88 13.43
C ALA A 132 5.19 -7.43 13.40
N VAL A 133 6.46 -7.24 13.00
CA VAL A 133 7.06 -5.89 12.86
C VAL A 133 6.38 -5.08 11.76
N VAL A 134 6.12 -5.67 10.60
CA VAL A 134 5.41 -4.99 9.50
C VAL A 134 4.01 -4.55 9.96
N LEU A 135 3.25 -5.44 10.60
CA LEU A 135 1.93 -5.12 11.14
C LEU A 135 1.99 -4.01 12.20
N LEU A 136 2.99 -4.06 13.06
CA LEU A 136 3.20 -3.02 14.08
C LEU A 136 3.45 -1.66 13.39
N VAL A 137 4.32 -1.61 12.39
CA VAL A 137 4.60 -0.39 11.62
C VAL A 137 3.33 0.14 10.95
N GLU A 138 2.58 -0.72 10.25
CA GLU A 138 1.36 -0.32 9.53
C GLU A 138 0.22 0.14 10.45
N VAL A 139 0.12 -0.43 11.66
CA VAL A 139 -0.96 -0.08 12.61
C VAL A 139 -0.55 1.07 13.52
N VAL A 140 0.65 1.02 14.11
CA VAL A 140 1.07 1.97 15.16
C VAL A 140 1.56 3.28 14.57
N LEU A 141 2.41 3.23 13.53
CA LEU A 141 2.94 4.47 12.94
C LEU A 141 1.84 5.32 12.30
N VAL A 142 0.86 4.71 11.66
CA VAL A 142 -0.29 5.46 11.09
C VAL A 142 -1.08 6.18 12.19
N ARG A 143 -1.28 5.54 13.35
CA ARG A 143 -1.95 6.19 14.50
C ARG A 143 -1.11 7.33 15.09
N LEU A 144 0.20 7.16 15.12
CA LEU A 144 1.11 8.20 15.59
C LEU A 144 1.14 9.38 14.61
N GLU A 145 1.24 9.11 13.32
CA GLU A 145 1.20 10.10 12.25
C GLU A 145 -0.08 10.93 12.31
N THR A 146 -1.25 10.28 12.41
CA THR A 146 -2.54 10.99 12.55
C THR A 146 -2.58 11.87 13.80
N ARG A 147 -2.00 11.43 14.93
CA ARG A 147 -1.93 12.25 16.16
C ARG A 147 -0.98 13.44 16.03
N LEU A 148 0.12 13.28 15.31
CA LEU A 148 1.09 14.35 15.08
C LEU A 148 0.60 15.37 14.04
N THR A 149 -0.09 14.89 12.99
CA THR A 149 -0.58 15.71 11.88
C THR A 149 -1.94 16.35 12.18
N SER A 150 -2.69 15.83 13.17
CA SER A 150 -4.02 16.39 13.55
C SER A 150 -3.97 17.81 14.11
N LYS A 151 -2.78 18.39 14.29
CA LYS A 151 -2.60 19.82 14.62
C LYS A 151 -2.69 20.76 13.42
N SER A 152 -2.62 20.27 12.18
CA SER A 152 -2.87 21.07 10.98
C SER A 152 -4.30 20.80 10.52
N THR A 153 -5.18 21.74 10.75
CA THR A 153 -6.57 21.67 10.30
C THR A 153 -6.63 22.07 8.83
N ASP A 154 -6.30 21.11 7.97
CA ASP A 154 -6.49 21.25 6.53
C ASP A 154 -7.97 20.98 6.22
N LEU A 155 -8.73 22.01 5.96
CA LEU A 155 -10.13 21.93 5.52
C LEU A 155 -10.17 22.15 4.01
N THR A 156 -10.84 21.29 3.28
CA THR A 156 -11.14 21.52 1.87
C THR A 156 -12.60 21.89 1.75
N LEU A 157 -12.87 23.14 1.36
CA LEU A 157 -14.22 23.58 1.04
C LEU A 157 -14.59 23.09 -0.36
N TYR A 158 -15.72 22.41 -0.45
CA TYR A 158 -16.38 22.06 -1.69
C TYR A 158 -17.55 22.99 -1.90
N ILE A 159 -17.55 23.77 -2.99
CA ILE A 159 -18.57 24.76 -3.28
C ILE A 159 -19.11 24.50 -4.67
N GLU A 160 -20.42 24.26 -4.75
CA GLU A 160 -21.14 24.23 -6.02
C GLU A 160 -21.81 25.59 -6.26
N TYR A 161 -21.65 26.14 -7.46
CA TYR A 161 -22.22 27.42 -7.82
C TYR A 161 -22.65 27.45 -9.29
N ALA A 162 -23.74 28.22 -9.56
CA ALA A 162 -24.27 28.39 -10.90
C ALA A 162 -23.69 29.62 -11.61
N HIS A 163 -23.31 30.68 -10.87
CA HIS A 163 -22.84 31.94 -11.42
C HIS A 163 -21.49 32.37 -10.85
N ALA A 164 -20.61 32.88 -11.68
CA ALA A 164 -19.26 33.31 -11.28
C ALA A 164 -19.25 34.37 -10.17
N VAL A 165 -20.25 35.22 -10.10
CA VAL A 165 -20.41 36.24 -9.06
C VAL A 165 -20.47 35.63 -7.66
N CYS A 166 -21.05 34.43 -7.52
CA CYS A 166 -21.12 33.75 -6.22
C CYS A 166 -19.73 33.38 -5.71
N MET A 167 -18.85 32.95 -6.61
CA MET A 167 -17.45 32.58 -6.27
C MET A 167 -16.63 33.82 -5.87
N GLU A 168 -16.82 34.97 -6.54
CA GLU A 168 -16.15 36.22 -6.17
C GLU A 168 -16.53 36.65 -4.75
N SER A 169 -17.81 36.52 -4.39
CA SER A 169 -18.28 36.84 -3.03
C SER A 169 -17.65 35.92 -1.98
N VAL A 170 -17.54 34.63 -2.26
CA VAL A 170 -16.86 33.66 -1.36
C VAL A 170 -15.40 33.98 -1.22
N LEU A 171 -14.69 34.26 -2.31
CA LEU A 171 -13.28 34.62 -2.27
C LEU A 171 -13.03 35.94 -1.53
N ALA A 172 -13.93 36.93 -1.67
CA ALA A 172 -13.86 38.19 -0.92
C ALA A 172 -14.00 37.94 0.59
N LEU A 173 -14.96 37.11 1.00
CA LEU A 173 -15.20 36.74 2.40
C LEU A 173 -14.03 35.97 3.01
N LEU A 174 -13.42 35.05 2.26
CA LEU A 174 -12.24 34.31 2.71
C LEU A 174 -11.02 35.24 2.88
N ARG A 175 -10.86 36.23 2.00
CA ARG A 175 -9.79 37.25 2.11
C ARG A 175 -10.03 38.17 3.31
N GLU A 176 -11.27 38.62 3.54
CA GLU A 176 -11.62 39.45 4.71
C GLU A 176 -11.27 38.73 6.03
N ARG A 177 -11.48 37.41 6.08
CA ARG A 177 -11.14 36.55 7.24
C ARG A 177 -9.66 36.17 7.29
N SER A 178 -8.79 36.74 6.42
CA SER A 178 -7.37 36.45 6.35
C SER A 178 -7.04 34.95 6.15
N ILE A 179 -7.94 34.22 5.52
CA ILE A 179 -7.76 32.80 5.21
C ILE A 179 -6.90 32.69 3.95
N ARG A 180 -5.78 32.00 4.06
CA ARG A 180 -4.86 31.79 2.93
C ARG A 180 -5.41 30.71 2.00
N ILE A 181 -5.53 31.05 0.72
CA ILE A 181 -5.93 30.12 -0.35
C ILE A 181 -4.65 29.78 -1.12
N ASP A 182 -4.21 28.52 -1.04
CA ASP A 182 -2.98 28.08 -1.71
C ASP A 182 -3.26 27.56 -3.11
N ASN A 183 -4.44 27.00 -3.36
CA ASN A 183 -4.87 26.51 -4.66
C ASN A 183 -6.38 26.65 -4.82
N LEU A 184 -6.84 26.90 -6.04
CA LEU A 184 -8.25 26.96 -6.40
C LEU A 184 -8.47 26.06 -7.62
N GLU A 185 -9.15 24.94 -7.44
CA GLU A 185 -9.54 24.08 -8.53
C GLU A 185 -11.01 24.31 -8.89
N ILE A 186 -11.25 24.74 -10.12
CA ILE A 186 -12.60 24.90 -10.66
C ILE A 186 -12.85 23.84 -11.71
N SER A 187 -13.86 23.03 -11.50
CA SER A 187 -14.33 22.02 -12.45
C SER A 187 -15.76 22.31 -12.88
N ARG A 188 -16.06 22.09 -14.14
CA ARG A 188 -17.42 22.17 -14.66
C ARG A 188 -18.12 20.84 -14.42
N ILE A 189 -19.26 20.86 -13.76
CA ILE A 189 -20.14 19.71 -13.61
C ILE A 189 -21.13 19.75 -14.75
N SER A 190 -21.09 18.76 -15.66
CA SER A 190 -22.10 18.57 -16.69
C SER A 190 -22.99 17.41 -16.25
N ASP A 191 -24.16 17.71 -15.71
CA ASP A 191 -25.09 16.71 -15.18
C ASP A 191 -26.06 16.14 -16.23
N SER A 192 -26.04 16.65 -17.47
CA SER A 192 -26.91 16.14 -18.52
C SER A 192 -26.36 16.42 -19.90
N ASP A 193 -26.56 15.48 -20.83
CA ASP A 193 -26.31 15.59 -22.28
C ASP A 193 -27.26 16.61 -23.00
N ALA A 194 -28.01 17.41 -22.25
CA ALA A 194 -28.90 18.41 -22.80
C ALA A 194 -28.12 19.71 -23.08
N PRO A 195 -28.16 20.27 -24.31
CA PRO A 195 -27.37 21.43 -24.72
C PRO A 195 -27.78 22.74 -23.99
N ASP A 196 -28.94 22.79 -23.33
CA ASP A 196 -29.49 23.99 -22.65
C ASP A 196 -29.53 23.85 -21.10
N ALA A 197 -28.90 22.83 -20.50
CA ALA A 197 -28.91 22.71 -19.04
C ALA A 197 -28.04 23.79 -18.37
N PRO A 198 -28.47 24.37 -17.24
CA PRO A 198 -27.70 25.39 -16.54
C PRO A 198 -26.34 24.77 -16.09
N HIS A 199 -25.27 25.47 -16.46
CA HIS A 199 -23.91 24.99 -16.12
C HIS A 199 -23.65 25.18 -14.61
N HIS A 200 -23.43 24.08 -13.93
CA HIS A 200 -22.95 24.08 -12.55
C HIS A 200 -21.43 23.98 -12.52
N TYR A 201 -20.81 24.77 -11.66
CA TYR A 201 -19.38 24.75 -11.43
C TYR A 201 -19.13 24.28 -10.00
N CYS A 202 -18.06 23.52 -9.83
CA CYS A 202 -17.57 23.09 -8.52
C CYS A 202 -16.20 23.69 -8.29
N ALA A 203 -16.01 24.28 -7.13
CA ALA A 203 -14.71 24.76 -6.67
C ALA A 203 -14.24 23.98 -5.44
N LEU A 204 -13.01 23.53 -5.48
CA LEU A 204 -12.30 22.95 -4.33
C LEU A 204 -11.29 23.97 -3.82
N ILE A 205 -11.47 24.43 -2.59
CA ILE A 205 -10.60 25.42 -1.95
C ILE A 205 -9.96 24.78 -0.71
N PRO A 206 -8.68 24.36 -0.77
CA PRO A 206 -7.97 23.95 0.42
C PRO A 206 -7.67 25.17 1.30
N ILE A 207 -8.09 25.10 2.56
CA ILE A 207 -7.91 26.17 3.56
C ILE A 207 -6.94 25.65 4.60
N HIS A 208 -5.86 26.41 4.82
CA HIS A 208 -4.95 26.19 5.94
C HIS A 208 -5.27 27.17 7.07
N SER A 209 -5.75 26.64 8.20
CA SER A 209 -5.89 27.44 9.41
C SER A 209 -4.55 27.48 10.13
N ARG A 210 -3.90 28.65 10.18
CA ARG A 210 -2.83 28.92 11.16
C ARG A 210 -3.50 29.26 12.49
N THR A 211 -3.47 28.34 13.44
CA THR A 211 -3.54 28.68 14.87
C THR A 211 -2.13 28.89 15.41
#